data_e7229a737852be796a7d6b5764fe3652
#
_entry.id   e7229a737852be796a7d6b5764fe3652
#
_cell.length_a   1.000
_cell.length_b   1.000
_cell.length_c   1.000
_cell.angle_alpha   90.00
_cell.angle_beta   90.00
_cell.angle_gamma   90.00
#
_symmetry.space_group_name_H-M   'P 1'
#
loop_
_entity.id
_entity.type
_entity.pdbx_description
1 polymer ?
#
loop_
_entity_poly.entity_id
_entity_poly.type
_entity_poly.pdbx_seq_one_letter_code
_entity_poly.pdbx_strand_id
1 'polypeptide(L)'
;NVVLGKLRPEFFPAVFGADGNQALDIAATTKAFSVLAEQITEATGIQQTETSIAQGYLDIAADNMANAIKKISIERGHDVTDYALVCFGGAGGQHACMVADRLGIENIYVHPHAGVLSAVGIGLADVRQIRDETVEQTLDHDNLQQLDPRWRELELKGTEYLQNQGIEGTAQELRRRLSLRYQGSDTALLVPASTIDEVRTAFETHHTARFGFISPQTPIVIESLQLEA
;
A
#
# COMPACT_ATOMS: atom_id res chain seq x y z
N ASN A 1 -19.29 7.60 -14.00
CA ASN A 1 -20.26 6.65 -13.41
C ASN A 1 -21.72 7.15 -13.48
N VAL A 2 -22.02 8.43 -13.19
CA VAL A 2 -23.37 9.02 -13.28
C VAL A 2 -23.89 8.97 -14.72
N VAL A 3 -23.13 9.50 -15.69
CA VAL A 3 -23.50 9.53 -17.12
C VAL A 3 -23.79 8.12 -17.68
N LEU A 4 -23.08 7.11 -17.19
CA LEU A 4 -23.25 5.70 -17.58
C LEU A 4 -24.35 4.97 -16.79
N GLY A 5 -25.04 5.63 -15.86
CA GLY A 5 -26.04 5.01 -14.99
C GLY A 5 -25.50 3.97 -14.01
N LYS A 6 -24.17 3.83 -13.90
CA LYS A 6 -23.51 2.91 -12.94
C LYS A 6 -23.60 3.41 -11.50
N LEU A 7 -23.67 4.73 -11.32
CA LEU A 7 -23.93 5.38 -10.05
C LEU A 7 -25.30 6.04 -10.13
N ARG A 8 -26.19 5.64 -9.23
CA ARG A 8 -27.58 6.11 -9.17
C ARG A 8 -27.73 7.20 -8.14
N PRO A 9 -27.81 8.48 -8.55
CA PRO A 9 -27.84 9.65 -7.66
C PRO A 9 -28.99 9.66 -6.65
N GLU A 10 -30.10 9.02 -6.98
CA GLU A 10 -31.27 8.93 -6.10
C GLU A 10 -31.03 8.17 -4.80
N PHE A 11 -29.96 7.37 -4.73
CA PHE A 11 -29.57 6.67 -3.50
C PHE A 11 -28.54 7.41 -2.66
N PHE A 12 -28.11 8.59 -3.12
CA PHE A 12 -27.18 9.41 -2.37
C PHE A 12 -27.90 10.45 -1.53
N PRO A 13 -27.43 10.72 -0.31
CA PRO A 13 -28.00 11.80 0.50
C PRO A 13 -27.69 13.15 -0.16
N ALA A 14 -28.56 14.12 0.05
CA ALA A 14 -28.38 15.49 -0.42
C ALA A 14 -27.39 16.23 0.50
N VAL A 15 -26.09 15.95 0.31
CA VAL A 15 -24.99 16.51 1.12
C VAL A 15 -23.97 17.28 0.28
N PHE A 16 -24.30 17.58 -0.97
CA PHE A 16 -23.43 18.27 -1.92
C PHE A 16 -23.75 19.77 -1.98
N GLY A 17 -22.93 20.52 -2.75
CA GLY A 17 -23.06 21.98 -2.87
C GLY A 17 -22.39 22.74 -1.71
N ALA A 18 -22.36 24.07 -1.82
CA ALA A 18 -21.67 24.93 -0.87
C ALA A 18 -22.24 24.84 0.56
N ASP A 19 -23.56 24.63 0.68
CA ASP A 19 -24.27 24.53 1.96
C ASP A 19 -24.47 23.09 2.44
N GLY A 20 -23.95 22.09 1.73
CA GLY A 20 -24.07 20.68 2.08
C GLY A 20 -25.51 20.14 2.10
N ASN A 21 -26.39 20.69 1.27
CA ASN A 21 -27.84 20.37 1.27
C ASN A 21 -28.38 20.09 -0.14
N GLN A 22 -27.53 19.94 -1.15
CA GLN A 22 -27.93 19.68 -2.53
C GLN A 22 -27.76 18.22 -2.92
N ALA A 23 -28.66 17.71 -3.74
CA ALA A 23 -28.51 16.41 -4.38
C ALA A 23 -27.45 16.47 -5.49
N LEU A 24 -26.96 15.29 -5.93
CA LEU A 24 -26.12 15.20 -7.13
C LEU A 24 -26.88 15.72 -8.36
N ASP A 25 -26.28 16.68 -9.06
CA ASP A 25 -26.89 17.30 -10.26
C ASP A 25 -26.55 16.48 -11.50
N ILE A 26 -27.52 15.65 -11.92
CA ILE A 26 -27.41 14.81 -13.12
C ILE A 26 -27.40 15.68 -14.38
N ALA A 27 -28.21 16.76 -14.41
CA ALA A 27 -28.35 17.60 -15.59
C ALA A 27 -27.06 18.38 -15.86
N ALA A 28 -26.44 18.94 -14.82
CA ALA A 28 -25.13 19.60 -14.91
C ALA A 28 -24.03 18.64 -15.37
N THR A 29 -24.04 17.42 -14.83
CA THR A 29 -23.08 16.35 -15.23
C THR A 29 -23.25 16.00 -16.71
N THR A 30 -24.47 15.72 -17.18
CA THR A 30 -24.75 15.39 -18.57
C THR A 30 -24.33 16.54 -19.49
N LYS A 31 -24.71 17.77 -19.17
CA LYS A 31 -24.35 18.96 -19.95
C LYS A 31 -22.83 19.13 -20.07
N ALA A 32 -22.06 18.89 -19.00
CA ALA A 32 -20.62 18.98 -19.05
C ALA A 32 -20.01 17.94 -20.02
N PHE A 33 -20.55 16.73 -20.04
CA PHE A 33 -20.11 15.70 -20.99
C PHE A 33 -20.53 15.99 -22.43
N SER A 34 -21.72 16.61 -22.68
CA SER A 34 -22.12 17.03 -24.04
C SER A 34 -21.15 18.10 -24.58
N VAL A 35 -20.83 19.12 -23.79
CA VAL A 35 -19.84 20.14 -24.19
C VAL A 35 -18.49 19.52 -24.50
N LEU A 36 -18.03 18.57 -23.67
CA LEU A 36 -16.77 17.88 -23.91
C LEU A 36 -16.81 17.03 -25.19
N ALA A 37 -17.92 16.37 -25.47
CA ALA A 37 -18.12 15.60 -26.72
C ALA A 37 -18.04 16.48 -27.97
N GLU A 38 -18.67 17.66 -27.94
CA GLU A 38 -18.55 18.66 -29.00
C GLU A 38 -17.12 19.10 -29.22
N GLN A 39 -16.43 19.51 -28.15
CA GLN A 39 -15.02 19.95 -28.23
C GLN A 39 -14.07 18.88 -28.79
N ILE A 40 -14.24 17.62 -28.39
CA ILE A 40 -13.42 16.50 -28.89
C ILE A 40 -13.74 16.26 -30.37
N THR A 41 -15.02 16.28 -30.74
CA THR A 41 -15.46 16.09 -32.12
C THR A 41 -14.90 17.20 -33.03
N GLU A 42 -14.93 18.46 -32.59
CA GLU A 42 -14.37 19.59 -33.34
C GLU A 42 -12.84 19.45 -33.49
N ALA A 43 -12.13 19.05 -32.41
CA ALA A 43 -10.69 18.95 -32.43
C ALA A 43 -10.15 17.76 -33.22
N THR A 44 -10.88 16.64 -33.25
CA THR A 44 -10.41 15.39 -33.86
C THR A 44 -11.09 15.02 -35.18
N GLY A 45 -12.23 15.63 -35.49
CA GLY A 45 -13.11 15.24 -36.62
C GLY A 45 -13.86 13.91 -36.41
N ILE A 46 -13.71 13.29 -35.21
CA ILE A 46 -14.34 12.00 -34.86
C ILE A 46 -15.52 12.28 -33.94
N GLN A 47 -16.71 11.92 -34.38
CA GLN A 47 -17.92 12.08 -33.58
C GLN A 47 -17.84 11.26 -32.30
N GLN A 48 -18.00 11.93 -31.14
CA GLN A 48 -18.02 11.31 -29.83
C GLN A 48 -19.39 11.48 -29.18
N THR A 49 -19.72 10.52 -28.31
CA THR A 49 -20.91 10.59 -27.45
C THR A 49 -20.49 10.76 -25.99
N GLU A 50 -21.35 11.30 -25.15
CA GLU A 50 -21.13 11.44 -23.72
C GLU A 50 -20.80 10.09 -23.07
N THR A 51 -21.47 9.03 -23.49
CA THR A 51 -21.28 7.67 -23.00
C THR A 51 -19.92 7.09 -23.41
N SER A 52 -19.48 7.33 -24.67
CA SER A 52 -18.16 6.85 -25.12
C SER A 52 -17.02 7.51 -24.35
N ILE A 53 -17.12 8.82 -24.12
CA ILE A 53 -16.13 9.58 -23.34
C ILE A 53 -16.12 9.14 -21.87
N ALA A 54 -17.31 8.99 -21.28
CA ALA A 54 -17.44 8.54 -19.89
C ALA A 54 -16.88 7.13 -19.69
N GLN A 55 -17.07 6.22 -20.66
CA GLN A 55 -16.48 4.89 -20.62
C GLN A 55 -14.95 4.96 -20.77
N GLY A 56 -14.43 5.76 -21.70
CA GLY A 56 -12.99 5.96 -21.86
C GLY A 56 -12.31 6.47 -20.59
N TYR A 57 -12.93 7.37 -19.85
CA TYR A 57 -12.41 7.83 -18.55
C TYR A 57 -12.36 6.71 -17.49
N LEU A 58 -13.38 5.85 -17.48
CA LEU A 58 -13.37 4.69 -16.57
C LEU A 58 -12.28 3.68 -16.94
N ASP A 59 -12.08 3.46 -18.24
CA ASP A 59 -11.04 2.57 -18.74
C ASP A 59 -9.64 3.07 -18.34
N ILE A 60 -9.36 4.36 -18.58
CA ILE A 60 -8.11 5.00 -18.17
C ILE A 60 -7.92 4.92 -16.65
N ALA A 61 -8.98 5.18 -15.87
CA ALA A 61 -8.90 5.10 -14.43
C ALA A 61 -8.59 3.66 -13.95
N ALA A 62 -9.23 2.64 -14.55
CA ALA A 62 -8.97 1.25 -14.22
C ALA A 62 -7.55 0.82 -14.63
N ASP A 63 -7.06 1.28 -15.80
CA ASP A 63 -5.68 1.02 -16.24
C ASP A 63 -4.65 1.65 -15.30
N ASN A 64 -4.88 2.89 -14.87
CA ASN A 64 -4.00 3.56 -13.92
C ASN A 64 -3.95 2.83 -12.56
N MET A 65 -5.10 2.39 -12.05
CA MET A 65 -5.17 1.61 -10.80
C MET A 65 -4.48 0.25 -10.96
N ALA A 66 -4.71 -0.46 -12.05
CA ALA A 66 -4.06 -1.74 -12.33
C ALA A 66 -2.54 -1.58 -12.45
N ASN A 67 -2.06 -0.55 -13.13
CA ASN A 67 -0.63 -0.27 -13.28
C ASN A 67 0.03 0.08 -11.94
N ALA A 68 -0.65 0.82 -11.06
CA ALA A 68 -0.15 1.11 -9.73
C ALA A 68 0.00 -0.17 -8.88
N ILE A 69 -0.97 -1.08 -8.95
CA ILE A 69 -0.91 -2.39 -8.26
C ILE A 69 0.23 -3.24 -8.83
N LYS A 70 0.33 -3.36 -10.17
CA LYS A 70 1.42 -4.10 -10.83
C LYS A 70 2.79 -3.58 -10.41
N LYS A 71 2.98 -2.26 -10.42
CA LYS A 71 4.26 -1.66 -10.04
C LYS A 71 4.71 -2.10 -8.65
N ILE A 72 3.86 -1.96 -7.63
CA ILE A 72 4.19 -2.32 -6.25
C ILE A 72 4.41 -3.83 -6.11
N SER A 73 3.59 -4.66 -6.76
CA SER A 73 3.67 -6.11 -6.64
C SER A 73 4.91 -6.67 -7.34
N ILE A 74 5.21 -6.20 -8.55
CA ILE A 74 6.41 -6.61 -9.30
C ILE A 74 7.68 -6.16 -8.58
N GLU A 75 7.73 -4.93 -8.05
CA GLU A 75 8.86 -4.44 -7.27
C GLU A 75 9.14 -5.31 -6.03
N ARG A 76 8.15 -6.04 -5.54
CA ARG A 76 8.26 -6.97 -4.41
C ARG A 76 8.41 -8.44 -4.83
N GLY A 77 8.45 -8.73 -6.13
CA GLY A 77 8.59 -10.07 -6.67
C GLY A 77 7.30 -10.92 -6.58
N HIS A 78 6.13 -10.29 -6.52
CA HIS A 78 4.84 -11.00 -6.44
C HIS A 78 4.13 -11.02 -7.79
N ASP A 79 3.63 -12.19 -8.21
CA ASP A 79 2.69 -12.31 -9.32
C ASP A 79 1.27 -12.01 -8.81
N VAL A 80 0.64 -10.98 -9.34
CA VAL A 80 -0.68 -10.53 -8.88
C VAL A 80 -1.79 -11.53 -9.20
N THR A 81 -1.59 -12.42 -10.19
CA THR A 81 -2.58 -13.42 -10.57
C THR A 81 -2.79 -14.50 -9.52
N ASP A 82 -1.81 -14.70 -8.63
CA ASP A 82 -1.90 -15.65 -7.52
C ASP A 82 -2.66 -15.11 -6.30
N TYR A 83 -3.15 -13.86 -6.38
CA TYR A 83 -3.78 -13.17 -5.25
C TYR A 83 -5.27 -12.88 -5.47
N ALA A 84 -5.99 -12.61 -4.40
CA ALA A 84 -7.32 -12.04 -4.44
C ALA A 84 -7.26 -10.51 -4.31
N LEU A 85 -8.10 -9.80 -5.06
CA LEU A 85 -8.26 -8.35 -4.94
C LEU A 85 -9.18 -8.03 -3.75
N VAL A 86 -8.63 -7.46 -2.68
CA VAL A 86 -9.44 -6.96 -1.57
C VAL A 86 -9.94 -5.56 -1.89
N CYS A 87 -11.25 -5.42 -2.05
CA CYS A 87 -11.91 -4.16 -2.39
C CYS A 87 -12.52 -3.52 -1.15
N PHE A 88 -12.10 -2.27 -0.85
CA PHE A 88 -12.67 -1.49 0.25
C PHE A 88 -12.71 0.01 -0.07
N GLY A 89 -13.39 0.78 0.81
CA GLY A 89 -13.66 2.20 0.60
C GLY A 89 -14.99 2.43 -0.13
N GLY A 90 -15.53 3.65 -0.02
CA GLY A 90 -16.86 3.98 -0.52
C GLY A 90 -17.04 3.87 -2.04
N ALA A 91 -15.98 4.05 -2.82
CA ALA A 91 -16.02 4.01 -4.29
C ALA A 91 -15.36 2.76 -4.90
N GLY A 92 -14.65 1.96 -4.09
CA GLY A 92 -13.84 0.83 -4.59
C GLY A 92 -14.65 -0.18 -5.42
N GLY A 93 -15.85 -0.54 -4.95
CA GLY A 93 -16.72 -1.50 -5.64
C GLY A 93 -17.12 -1.11 -7.07
N GLN A 94 -17.07 0.18 -7.41
CA GLN A 94 -17.39 0.65 -8.77
C GLN A 94 -16.33 0.28 -9.82
N HIS A 95 -15.10 -0.01 -9.38
CA HIS A 95 -13.95 -0.26 -10.26
C HIS A 95 -13.35 -1.65 -10.08
N ALA A 96 -13.67 -2.36 -9.00
CA ALA A 96 -12.99 -3.59 -8.60
C ALA A 96 -12.97 -4.65 -9.72
N CYS A 97 -14.09 -4.92 -10.38
CA CYS A 97 -14.14 -5.90 -11.47
C CYS A 97 -13.26 -5.47 -12.66
N MET A 98 -13.36 -4.20 -13.07
CA MET A 98 -12.56 -3.68 -14.17
C MET A 98 -11.06 -3.73 -13.90
N VAL A 99 -10.65 -3.51 -12.66
CA VAL A 99 -9.25 -3.60 -12.23
C VAL A 99 -8.79 -5.05 -12.15
N ALA A 100 -9.62 -5.94 -11.62
CA ALA A 100 -9.33 -7.37 -11.55
C ALA A 100 -9.13 -7.98 -12.94
N ASP A 101 -10.03 -7.65 -13.90
CA ASP A 101 -9.91 -8.10 -15.30
C ASP A 101 -8.57 -7.67 -15.93
N ARG A 102 -8.11 -6.43 -15.68
CA ARG A 102 -6.85 -5.91 -16.20
C ARG A 102 -5.60 -6.54 -15.54
N LEU A 103 -5.77 -7.05 -14.35
CA LEU A 103 -4.71 -7.72 -13.60
C LEU A 103 -4.67 -9.23 -13.81
N GLY A 104 -5.73 -9.82 -14.38
CA GLY A 104 -5.92 -11.26 -14.45
C GLY A 104 -6.22 -11.90 -13.10
N ILE A 105 -6.78 -11.12 -12.15
CA ILE A 105 -7.19 -11.61 -10.84
C ILE A 105 -8.60 -12.17 -10.93
N GLU A 106 -8.78 -13.43 -10.56
CA GLU A 106 -10.06 -14.12 -10.64
C GLU A 106 -10.98 -13.90 -9.44
N ASN A 107 -10.39 -13.59 -8.27
CA ASN A 107 -11.11 -13.51 -7.01
C ASN A 107 -11.11 -12.07 -6.46
N ILE A 108 -12.31 -11.55 -6.20
CA ILE A 108 -12.50 -10.25 -5.53
C ILE A 108 -13.16 -10.49 -4.18
N TYR A 109 -12.51 -10.02 -3.11
CA TYR A 109 -13.06 -10.06 -1.77
C TYR A 109 -13.59 -8.69 -1.35
N VAL A 110 -14.86 -8.63 -0.94
CA VAL A 110 -15.50 -7.43 -0.42
C VAL A 110 -15.96 -7.71 1.01
N HIS A 111 -15.34 -7.04 1.97
CA HIS A 111 -15.69 -7.20 3.38
C HIS A 111 -17.09 -6.60 3.66
N PRO A 112 -17.92 -7.16 4.58
CA PRO A 112 -19.21 -6.58 4.95
C PRO A 112 -19.15 -5.11 5.37
N HIS A 113 -18.04 -4.68 5.97
CA HIS A 113 -17.77 -3.30 6.35
C HIS A 113 -16.82 -2.59 5.38
N ALA A 114 -16.81 -2.97 4.10
CA ALA A 114 -15.89 -2.42 3.10
C ALA A 114 -15.91 -0.87 3.04
N GLY A 115 -17.07 -0.25 3.19
CA GLY A 115 -17.20 1.22 3.18
C GLY A 115 -16.50 1.95 4.35
N VAL A 116 -16.26 1.25 5.45
CA VAL A 116 -15.64 1.78 6.68
C VAL A 116 -14.50 0.89 7.18
N LEU A 117 -13.91 0.08 6.31
CA LEU A 117 -12.92 -0.93 6.68
C LEU A 117 -11.69 -0.33 7.36
N SER A 118 -11.27 0.86 6.97
CA SER A 118 -10.17 1.58 7.62
C SER A 118 -10.48 1.89 9.09
N ALA A 119 -11.71 2.31 9.41
CA ALA A 119 -12.13 2.56 10.78
C ALA A 119 -12.20 1.25 11.60
N VAL A 120 -12.69 0.16 10.99
CA VAL A 120 -12.66 -1.18 11.60
C VAL A 120 -11.22 -1.59 11.88
N GLY A 121 -10.31 -1.39 10.91
CA GLY A 121 -8.89 -1.70 11.06
C GLY A 121 -8.23 -0.90 12.18
N ILE A 122 -8.52 0.39 12.30
CA ILE A 122 -8.02 1.24 13.40
C ILE A 122 -8.54 0.73 14.76
N GLY A 123 -9.81 0.32 14.83
CA GLY A 123 -10.39 -0.20 16.08
C GLY A 123 -9.85 -1.56 16.50
N LEU A 124 -9.27 -2.33 15.58
CA LEU A 124 -8.67 -3.64 15.83
C LEU A 124 -7.14 -3.62 15.86
N ALA A 125 -6.52 -2.50 15.47
CA ALA A 125 -5.07 -2.40 15.42
C ALA A 125 -4.46 -2.37 16.81
N ASP A 126 -3.35 -3.07 16.97
CA ASP A 126 -2.50 -2.94 18.15
C ASP A 126 -1.89 -1.54 18.21
N VAL A 127 -1.64 -1.07 19.42
CA VAL A 127 -0.83 0.14 19.63
C VAL A 127 0.61 -0.20 19.29
N ARG A 128 1.20 0.50 18.31
CA ARG A 128 2.56 0.23 17.84
C ARG A 128 3.41 1.47 17.83
N GLN A 129 4.68 1.28 18.15
CA GLN A 129 5.72 2.27 17.93
C GLN A 129 6.87 1.61 17.18
N ILE A 130 7.28 2.22 16.07
CA ILE A 130 8.48 1.82 15.32
C ILE A 130 9.57 2.86 15.62
N ARG A 131 10.77 2.38 15.93
CA ARG A 131 11.96 3.20 16.15
C ARG A 131 13.09 2.69 15.28
N ASP A 132 13.68 3.58 14.52
CA ASP A 132 14.83 3.30 13.67
C ASP A 132 16.06 4.00 14.23
N GLU A 133 17.22 3.34 14.16
CA GLU A 133 18.49 3.89 14.54
C GLU A 133 19.58 3.52 13.53
N THR A 134 20.22 4.51 12.93
CA THR A 134 21.25 4.30 11.90
C THR A 134 22.50 3.65 12.48
N VAL A 135 23.07 2.67 11.76
CA VAL A 135 24.25 1.91 12.16
C VAL A 135 25.41 2.11 11.18
N GLU A 136 25.20 1.85 9.90
CA GLU A 136 26.18 1.93 8.80
C GLU A 136 27.49 1.15 9.07
N GLN A 137 27.36 -0.13 9.45
CA GLN A 137 28.47 -1.04 9.73
C GLN A 137 28.34 -2.33 8.93
N THR A 138 29.48 -2.98 8.62
CA THR A 138 29.47 -4.31 7.96
C THR A 138 28.83 -5.36 8.86
N LEU A 139 28.04 -6.25 8.27
CA LEU A 139 27.47 -7.40 8.98
C LEU A 139 28.56 -8.43 9.25
N ASP A 140 29.11 -8.42 10.43
CA ASP A 140 30.00 -9.42 10.99
C ASP A 140 29.64 -9.73 12.44
N HIS A 141 30.32 -10.70 13.04
CA HIS A 141 30.01 -11.18 14.37
C HIS A 141 30.24 -10.11 15.45
N ASP A 142 31.35 -9.37 15.33
CA ASP A 142 31.76 -8.37 16.33
C ASP A 142 30.82 -7.16 16.28
N ASN A 143 30.54 -6.65 15.08
CA ASN A 143 29.62 -5.54 14.91
C ASN A 143 28.21 -5.89 15.37
N LEU A 144 27.73 -7.11 15.08
CA LEU A 144 26.40 -7.55 15.52
C LEU A 144 26.30 -7.60 17.05
N GLN A 145 27.34 -8.08 17.75
CA GLN A 145 27.39 -8.08 19.23
C GLN A 145 27.45 -6.68 19.82
N GLN A 146 28.13 -5.74 19.17
CA GLN A 146 28.21 -4.35 19.62
C GLN A 146 26.87 -3.62 19.56
N LEU A 147 25.85 -4.18 18.90
CA LEU A 147 24.51 -3.60 18.85
C LEU A 147 23.67 -3.86 20.11
N ASP A 148 24.07 -4.77 20.98
CA ASP A 148 23.31 -5.12 22.19
C ASP A 148 22.95 -3.93 23.09
N PRO A 149 23.87 -2.99 23.41
CA PRO A 149 23.52 -1.81 24.19
C PRO A 149 22.49 -0.92 23.52
N ARG A 150 22.57 -0.79 22.19
CA ARG A 150 21.66 0.01 21.39
C ARG A 150 20.25 -0.63 21.36
N TRP A 151 20.17 -1.95 21.25
CA TRP A 151 18.92 -2.69 21.35
C TRP A 151 18.24 -2.46 22.71
N ARG A 152 19.00 -2.54 23.81
CA ARG A 152 18.46 -2.31 25.16
C ARG A 152 17.89 -0.90 25.31
N GLU A 153 18.55 0.10 24.74
CA GLU A 153 18.06 1.48 24.78
C GLU A 153 16.76 1.64 23.96
N LEU A 154 16.70 1.06 22.77
CA LEU A 154 15.49 1.08 21.94
C LEU A 154 14.34 0.35 22.64
N GLU A 155 14.59 -0.80 23.24
CA GLU A 155 13.58 -1.59 23.97
C GLU A 155 13.06 -0.84 25.20
N LEU A 156 13.93 -0.17 25.94
CA LEU A 156 13.52 0.65 27.07
C LEU A 156 12.55 1.76 26.62
N LYS A 157 12.91 2.48 25.56
CA LYS A 157 12.07 3.53 24.98
C LYS A 157 10.75 3.00 24.41
N GLY A 158 10.76 1.81 23.79
CA GLY A 158 9.57 1.15 23.28
C GLY A 158 8.64 0.72 24.41
N THR A 159 9.19 0.10 25.45
CA THR A 159 8.45 -0.32 26.65
C THR A 159 7.82 0.87 27.37
N GLU A 160 8.59 1.96 27.58
CA GLU A 160 8.09 3.18 28.19
C GLU A 160 6.93 3.80 27.39
N TYR A 161 7.05 3.80 26.06
CA TYR A 161 5.95 4.27 25.20
C TYR A 161 4.67 3.46 25.39
N LEU A 162 4.75 2.11 25.37
CA LEU A 162 3.60 1.24 25.56
C LEU A 162 2.99 1.41 26.97
N GLN A 163 3.81 1.54 28.00
CA GLN A 163 3.33 1.81 29.36
C GLN A 163 2.58 3.14 29.47
N ASN A 164 3.07 4.18 28.80
CA ASN A 164 2.38 5.48 28.74
C ASN A 164 1.03 5.41 27.99
N GLN A 165 0.82 4.37 27.15
CA GLN A 165 -0.46 4.06 26.51
C GLN A 165 -1.33 3.12 27.38
N GLY A 166 -0.90 2.77 28.60
CA GLY A 166 -1.63 1.86 29.49
C GLY A 166 -1.47 0.38 29.17
N ILE A 167 -0.45 0.01 28.37
CA ILE A 167 -0.17 -1.36 27.98
C ILE A 167 1.00 -1.88 28.81
N GLU A 168 0.78 -2.89 29.64
CA GLU A 168 1.77 -3.40 30.60
C GLU A 168 1.99 -4.93 30.47
N GLY A 169 3.17 -5.36 30.94
CA GLY A 169 3.51 -6.77 31.15
C GLY A 169 3.42 -7.64 29.90
N THR A 170 2.68 -8.75 29.99
CA THR A 170 2.59 -9.76 28.92
C THR A 170 1.81 -9.30 27.68
N ALA A 171 1.20 -8.12 27.72
CA ALA A 171 0.53 -7.53 26.55
C ALA A 171 1.51 -6.80 25.63
N GLN A 172 2.79 -6.63 26.06
CA GLN A 172 3.84 -6.01 25.25
C GLN A 172 4.60 -7.06 24.45
N GLU A 173 4.88 -6.74 23.19
CA GLU A 173 5.77 -7.49 22.32
C GLU A 173 6.80 -6.54 21.69
N LEU A 174 8.07 -6.94 21.74
CA LEU A 174 9.18 -6.19 21.15
C LEU A 174 9.82 -7.03 20.04
N ARG A 175 9.84 -6.48 18.83
CA ARG A 175 10.40 -7.15 17.65
C ARG A 175 11.60 -6.37 17.14
N ARG A 176 12.76 -7.01 17.14
CA ARG A 176 14.01 -6.47 16.57
C ARG A 176 14.13 -6.84 15.11
N ARG A 177 14.47 -5.87 14.27
CA ARG A 177 14.76 -6.09 12.85
C ARG A 177 16.02 -5.33 12.45
N LEU A 178 16.71 -5.82 11.43
CA LEU A 178 17.86 -5.19 10.81
C LEU A 178 17.52 -4.76 9.39
N SER A 179 17.81 -3.52 9.05
CA SER A 179 17.80 -3.03 7.68
C SER A 179 19.17 -3.31 7.06
N LEU A 180 19.21 -4.18 6.05
CA LEU A 180 20.44 -4.69 5.45
C LEU A 180 20.48 -4.39 3.96
N ARG A 181 21.66 -4.07 3.45
CA ARG A 181 21.93 -3.90 2.02
C ARG A 181 23.30 -4.45 1.62
N TYR A 182 23.49 -4.77 0.38
CA TYR A 182 24.86 -4.96 -0.12
C TYR A 182 25.60 -3.63 -0.15
N GLN A 183 26.91 -3.70 0.12
CA GLN A 183 27.76 -2.50 0.02
C GLN A 183 27.71 -1.91 -1.40
N GLY A 184 27.44 -0.61 -1.50
CA GLY A 184 27.27 0.10 -2.77
C GLY A 184 25.86 0.05 -3.36
N SER A 185 24.90 -0.66 -2.73
CA SER A 185 23.48 -0.59 -3.06
C SER A 185 22.79 0.48 -2.19
N ASP A 186 21.77 1.11 -2.75
CA ASP A 186 20.91 2.08 -2.08
C ASP A 186 19.58 1.47 -1.60
N THR A 187 19.36 0.18 -1.84
CA THR A 187 18.11 -0.50 -1.47
C THR A 187 18.37 -1.48 -0.34
N ALA A 188 17.83 -1.15 0.83
CA ALA A 188 17.88 -2.01 2.00
C ALA A 188 16.66 -2.94 2.11
N LEU A 189 16.86 -4.08 2.74
CA LEU A 189 15.85 -5.09 3.05
C LEU A 189 15.78 -5.30 4.55
N LEU A 190 14.55 -5.35 5.08
CA LEU A 190 14.28 -5.55 6.48
C LEU A 190 14.19 -7.05 6.79
N VAL A 191 14.99 -7.52 7.74
CA VAL A 191 15.00 -8.92 8.20
C VAL A 191 14.92 -9.00 9.73
N PRO A 192 14.41 -10.10 10.31
CA PRO A 192 14.46 -10.30 11.76
C PRO A 192 15.90 -10.29 12.27
N ALA A 193 16.14 -9.66 13.41
CA ALA A 193 17.43 -9.73 14.09
C ALA A 193 17.55 -11.08 14.81
N SER A 194 18.62 -11.81 14.51
CA SER A 194 18.91 -13.13 15.05
C SER A 194 20.42 -13.42 14.99
N THR A 195 20.82 -14.68 14.96
CA THR A 195 22.21 -15.07 14.72
C THR A 195 22.71 -14.62 13.35
N ILE A 196 24.00 -14.41 13.20
CA ILE A 196 24.58 -13.91 11.94
C ILE A 196 24.21 -14.77 10.72
N ASP A 197 24.18 -16.10 10.91
CA ASP A 197 23.84 -17.04 9.82
C ASP A 197 22.36 -16.95 9.43
N GLU A 198 21.48 -16.84 10.41
CA GLU A 198 20.02 -16.65 10.16
C GLU A 198 19.74 -15.31 9.50
N VAL A 199 20.37 -14.23 9.98
CA VAL A 199 20.27 -12.88 9.39
C VAL A 199 20.73 -12.87 7.95
N ARG A 200 21.90 -13.48 7.65
CA ARG A 200 22.41 -13.60 6.29
C ARG A 200 21.47 -14.41 5.39
N THR A 201 21.01 -15.56 5.86
CA THR A 201 20.09 -16.42 5.12
C THR A 201 18.78 -15.71 4.80
N ALA A 202 18.20 -15.00 5.79
CA ALA A 202 16.98 -14.23 5.60
C ALA A 202 17.18 -13.10 4.58
N PHE A 203 18.30 -12.36 4.67
CA PHE A 203 18.63 -11.32 3.71
C PHE A 203 18.78 -11.86 2.28
N GLU A 204 19.56 -12.93 2.08
CA GLU A 204 19.79 -13.53 0.78
C GLU A 204 18.49 -14.10 0.17
N THR A 205 17.62 -14.68 0.99
CA THR A 205 16.29 -15.15 0.58
C THR A 205 15.42 -14.00 0.08
N HIS A 206 15.33 -12.91 0.87
CA HIS A 206 14.56 -11.72 0.49
C HIS A 206 15.16 -11.03 -0.75
N HIS A 207 16.49 -11.00 -0.85
CA HIS A 207 17.18 -10.40 -1.99
C HIS A 207 16.92 -11.18 -3.27
N THR A 208 16.98 -12.53 -3.20
CA THR A 208 16.66 -13.39 -4.33
C THR A 208 15.20 -13.23 -4.78
N ALA A 209 14.28 -13.20 -3.84
CA ALA A 209 12.85 -13.00 -4.15
C ALA A 209 12.59 -11.66 -4.83
N ARG A 210 13.31 -10.61 -4.44
CA ARG A 210 13.11 -9.25 -4.98
C ARG A 210 13.89 -8.96 -6.26
N PHE A 211 15.14 -9.43 -6.34
CA PHE A 211 16.07 -9.05 -7.41
C PHE A 211 16.51 -10.23 -8.30
N GLY A 212 16.19 -11.47 -7.90
CA GLY A 212 16.51 -12.67 -8.67
C GLY A 212 17.95 -13.19 -8.50
N PHE A 213 18.78 -12.58 -7.64
CA PHE A 213 20.17 -12.97 -7.44
C PHE A 213 20.66 -12.69 -6.02
N ILE A 214 21.82 -13.27 -5.67
CA ILE A 214 22.63 -12.93 -4.50
C ILE A 214 24.04 -12.55 -4.93
N SER A 215 24.77 -11.83 -4.08
CA SER A 215 26.15 -11.40 -4.31
C SER A 215 27.08 -11.88 -3.19
N PRO A 216 27.52 -13.16 -3.19
CA PRO A 216 28.22 -13.76 -2.04
C PRO A 216 29.55 -13.09 -1.68
N GLN A 217 30.19 -12.40 -2.63
CA GLN A 217 31.47 -11.72 -2.41
C GLN A 217 31.32 -10.25 -1.98
N THR A 218 30.11 -9.71 -2.04
CA THR A 218 29.87 -8.32 -1.67
C THR A 218 29.51 -8.26 -0.18
N PRO A 219 30.18 -7.41 0.62
CA PRO A 219 29.85 -7.25 2.03
C PRO A 219 28.40 -6.81 2.20
N ILE A 220 27.75 -7.34 3.22
CA ILE A 220 26.44 -6.88 3.67
C ILE A 220 26.66 -5.80 4.70
N VAL A 221 25.93 -4.69 4.62
CA VAL A 221 25.97 -3.55 5.54
C VAL A 221 24.68 -3.53 6.36
N ILE A 222 24.82 -3.39 7.66
CA ILE A 222 23.71 -3.06 8.56
C ILE A 222 23.50 -1.55 8.45
N GLU A 223 22.47 -1.14 7.73
CA GLU A 223 22.11 0.26 7.56
C GLU A 223 21.51 0.85 8.83
N SER A 224 20.55 0.13 9.42
CA SER A 224 19.87 0.57 10.64
C SER A 224 19.31 -0.61 11.46
N LEU A 225 19.07 -0.33 12.74
CA LEU A 225 18.23 -1.12 13.63
C LEU A 225 16.80 -0.61 13.53
N GLN A 226 15.84 -1.51 13.57
CA GLN A 226 14.44 -1.17 13.74
C GLN A 226 13.84 -1.97 14.88
N LEU A 227 13.31 -1.26 15.86
CA LEU A 227 12.49 -1.85 16.93
C LEU A 227 11.01 -1.56 16.66
N GLU A 228 10.21 -2.59 16.65
CA GLU A 228 8.74 -2.51 16.71
C GLU A 228 8.29 -2.92 18.10
N ALA A 229 7.71 -1.99 18.83
CA ALA A 229 7.09 -2.21 20.12
C ALA A 229 5.57 -2.18 19.97
#